data_a1c8b7c24842ae2ef9301327aa9fddbf
#
_entry.id   a1c8b7c24842ae2ef9301327aa9fddbf
#
_cell.length_a   1.000
_cell.length_b   1.000
_cell.length_c   1.000
_cell.angle_alpha   90.00
_cell.angle_beta   90.00
_cell.angle_gamma   90.00
#
_symmetry.space_group_name_H-M   'P 1'
#
loop_
_entity.id
_entity.type
_entity.pdbx_description
1 polymer ?
#
loop_
_entity_poly.entity_id
_entity_poly.type
_entity_poly.pdbx_seq_one_letter_code
_entity_poly.pdbx_strand_id
1 'polypeptide(L)'
;MSPSALVLDFGGPVLLTPFELVAHEPGTPAHGLLHLRGPLATAEQPDPVWEDVQAGRITERAYWAARAEQWHESGGREPDIRSMIAHLYEPPRPELVREQARALVRDARAAGHPVGILTNDLRAFHSEEWIEKIEIVGDVDVVVDGSVEGHLKPAPRLYELLSERLGVCYADMVFLDDQTTNIRGAEELGIPSVWFDVGDPDTSYAEVRKLLGLPPEVPRG
;
A
#
# COMPACT_ATOMS: atom_id res chain seq x y z
N MET A 1 0.51 26.77 -4.76
CA MET A 1 -0.14 26.49 -3.44
C MET A 1 0.40 25.16 -2.98
N SER A 2 0.55 24.93 -1.69
CA SER A 2 0.94 23.59 -1.20
C SER A 2 -0.23 22.62 -1.39
N PRO A 3 0.05 21.32 -1.62
CA PRO A 3 -0.99 20.29 -1.65
C PRO A 3 -1.84 20.33 -0.38
N SER A 4 -3.12 19.97 -0.53
CA SER A 4 -4.13 20.09 0.54
C SER A 4 -4.88 18.79 0.80
N ALA A 5 -4.55 17.69 0.13
CA ALA A 5 -5.17 16.39 0.35
C ALA A 5 -4.11 15.28 0.42
N LEU A 6 -4.32 14.32 1.31
CA LEU A 6 -3.50 13.12 1.47
C LEU A 6 -4.15 11.94 0.73
N VAL A 7 -3.36 11.23 -0.06
CA VAL A 7 -3.80 10.00 -0.73
C VAL A 7 -2.79 8.89 -0.44
N LEU A 8 -3.28 7.78 0.07
CA LEU A 8 -2.45 6.63 0.45
C LEU A 8 -2.83 5.40 -0.39
N ASP A 9 -1.84 4.66 -0.89
CA ASP A 9 -2.08 3.27 -1.20
C ASP A 9 -2.32 2.48 0.09
N PHE A 10 -3.07 1.37 -0.04
CA PHE A 10 -3.42 0.55 1.11
C PHE A 10 -2.33 -0.48 1.44
N GLY A 11 -1.80 -1.19 0.44
CA GLY A 11 -0.69 -2.11 0.60
C GLY A 11 0.65 -1.36 0.73
N GLY A 12 1.49 -1.70 1.68
CA GLY A 12 2.75 -0.97 1.93
C GLY A 12 2.56 0.30 2.75
N PRO A 13 2.03 1.41 2.19
CA PRO A 13 1.85 2.66 2.94
C PRO A 13 0.89 2.60 4.12
N VAL A 14 -0.14 1.78 4.11
CA VAL A 14 -1.09 1.64 5.23
C VAL A 14 -0.89 0.33 5.96
N LEU A 15 -0.93 -0.79 5.25
CA LEU A 15 -0.66 -2.11 5.83
C LEU A 15 0.81 -2.47 5.77
N LEU A 16 1.27 -3.23 6.76
CA LEU A 16 2.52 -3.98 6.61
C LEU A 16 2.43 -4.90 5.40
N THR A 17 3.51 -5.00 4.65
CA THR A 17 3.57 -5.89 3.49
C THR A 17 3.66 -7.36 3.91
N PRO A 18 3.28 -8.32 3.05
CA PRO A 18 3.51 -9.74 3.28
C PRO A 18 4.96 -10.07 3.62
N PHE A 19 5.91 -9.34 3.05
CA PHE A 19 7.36 -9.53 3.29
C PHE A 19 7.76 -9.20 4.72
N GLU A 20 7.15 -8.18 5.31
CA GLU A 20 7.39 -7.79 6.71
C GLU A 20 6.70 -8.75 7.68
N LEU A 21 5.46 -9.16 7.37
CA LEU A 21 4.69 -10.06 8.23
C LEU A 21 5.41 -11.39 8.44
N VAL A 22 5.96 -11.99 7.40
CA VAL A 22 6.65 -13.28 7.50
C VAL A 22 7.98 -13.22 8.25
N ALA A 23 8.58 -12.04 8.41
CA ALA A 23 9.86 -11.89 9.10
C ALA A 23 9.83 -12.41 10.55
N HIS A 24 8.65 -12.44 11.15
CA HIS A 24 8.42 -12.88 12.53
C HIS A 24 7.94 -14.34 12.66
N GLU A 25 7.86 -15.09 11.54
CA GLU A 25 7.32 -16.46 11.48
C GLU A 25 8.33 -17.48 10.91
N PRO A 26 9.56 -17.58 11.46
CA PRO A 26 10.58 -18.46 10.91
C PRO A 26 10.12 -19.93 10.91
N GLY A 27 10.43 -20.62 9.81
CA GLY A 27 10.10 -22.04 9.64
C GLY A 27 8.74 -22.29 8.98
N THR A 28 7.93 -21.26 8.71
CA THR A 28 6.71 -21.41 7.92
C THR A 28 7.01 -21.43 6.40
N PRO A 29 6.16 -22.08 5.57
CA PRO A 29 6.30 -22.00 4.11
C PRO A 29 6.32 -20.55 3.58
N ALA A 30 5.48 -19.67 4.13
CA ALA A 30 5.42 -18.26 3.76
C ALA A 30 6.74 -17.53 4.08
N HIS A 31 7.34 -17.79 5.24
CA HIS A 31 8.67 -17.23 5.58
C HIS A 31 9.74 -17.69 4.58
N GLY A 32 9.82 -18.98 4.26
CA GLY A 32 10.79 -19.49 3.28
C GLY A 32 10.65 -18.86 1.90
N LEU A 33 9.44 -18.43 1.55
CA LEU A 33 9.11 -17.86 0.25
C LEU A 33 9.32 -16.35 0.17
N LEU A 34 9.01 -15.59 1.23
CA LEU A 34 8.90 -14.13 1.19
C LEU A 34 9.93 -13.39 2.04
N HIS A 35 10.61 -14.07 2.98
CA HIS A 35 11.62 -13.43 3.82
C HIS A 35 12.79 -12.90 3.00
N LEU A 36 13.16 -11.65 3.21
CA LEU A 36 14.17 -10.93 2.42
C LEU A 36 13.90 -10.98 0.90
N ARG A 37 12.63 -10.89 0.51
CA ARG A 37 12.20 -10.79 -0.88
C ARG A 37 11.43 -9.49 -1.11
N GLY A 38 11.03 -9.27 -2.36
CA GLY A 38 10.29 -8.07 -2.73
C GLY A 38 11.08 -6.80 -2.41
N PRO A 39 10.43 -5.80 -1.79
CA PRO A 39 11.08 -4.54 -1.42
C PRO A 39 12.15 -4.69 -0.33
N LEU A 40 12.18 -5.82 0.38
CA LEU A 40 13.16 -6.12 1.43
C LEU A 40 14.32 -7.01 0.92
N ALA A 41 14.40 -7.25 -0.39
CA ALA A 41 15.50 -7.98 -1.00
C ALA A 41 16.84 -7.26 -0.78
N THR A 42 17.90 -8.05 -0.60
CA THR A 42 19.27 -7.53 -0.39
C THR A 42 20.18 -7.89 -1.56
N ALA A 43 21.37 -7.31 -1.58
CA ALA A 43 22.39 -7.66 -2.58
C ALA A 43 22.80 -9.14 -2.52
N GLU A 44 22.77 -9.73 -1.30
CA GLU A 44 23.06 -11.16 -1.09
C GLU A 44 21.86 -12.07 -1.43
N GLN A 45 20.65 -11.53 -1.37
CA GLN A 45 19.39 -12.22 -1.66
C GLN A 45 18.51 -11.37 -2.58
N PRO A 46 18.87 -11.21 -3.86
CA PRO A 46 18.10 -10.40 -4.80
C PRO A 46 16.75 -11.08 -5.15
N ASP A 47 15.77 -10.26 -5.48
CA ASP A 47 14.49 -10.71 -6.04
C ASP A 47 14.30 -10.11 -7.45
N PRO A 48 14.87 -10.72 -8.49
CA PRO A 48 14.79 -10.18 -9.85
C PRO A 48 13.36 -10.13 -10.39
N VAL A 49 12.46 -10.97 -9.85
CA VAL A 49 11.03 -10.92 -10.23
C VAL A 49 10.36 -9.66 -9.67
N TRP A 50 10.74 -9.24 -8.46
CA TRP A 50 10.27 -7.96 -7.91
C TRP A 50 10.86 -6.76 -8.66
N GLU A 51 12.12 -6.83 -9.08
CA GLU A 51 12.72 -5.81 -9.96
C GLU A 51 11.95 -5.69 -11.28
N ASP A 52 11.42 -6.80 -11.82
CA ASP A 52 10.56 -6.79 -13.00
C ASP A 52 9.21 -6.11 -12.75
N VAL A 53 8.64 -6.26 -11.55
CA VAL A 53 7.44 -5.50 -11.13
C VAL A 53 7.74 -4.01 -11.10
N GLN A 54 8.78 -3.61 -10.38
CA GLN A 54 9.14 -2.20 -10.23
C GLN A 54 9.51 -1.54 -11.57
N ALA A 55 10.04 -2.29 -12.51
CA ALA A 55 10.32 -1.84 -13.87
C ALA A 55 9.07 -1.85 -14.79
N GLY A 56 7.93 -2.35 -14.32
CA GLY A 56 6.71 -2.50 -15.12
C GLY A 56 6.79 -3.59 -16.19
N ARG A 57 7.76 -4.51 -16.13
CA ARG A 57 7.89 -5.63 -17.07
C ARG A 57 6.85 -6.73 -16.82
N ILE A 58 6.44 -6.89 -15.56
CA ILE A 58 5.31 -7.74 -15.15
C ILE A 58 4.41 -6.94 -14.21
N THR A 59 3.16 -7.38 -14.05
CA THR A 59 2.23 -6.79 -13.07
C THR A 59 2.50 -7.33 -11.66
N GLU A 60 2.17 -6.56 -10.64
CA GLU A 60 2.21 -7.03 -9.26
C GLU A 60 1.33 -8.26 -9.04
N ARG A 61 0.15 -8.32 -9.67
CA ARG A 61 -0.71 -9.51 -9.63
C ARG A 61 -0.04 -10.76 -10.20
N ALA A 62 0.76 -10.62 -11.27
CA ALA A 62 1.54 -11.75 -11.81
C ALA A 62 2.60 -12.24 -10.82
N TYR A 63 3.25 -11.32 -10.12
CA TYR A 63 4.18 -11.67 -9.03
C TYR A 63 3.47 -12.46 -7.94
N TRP A 64 2.35 -11.94 -7.42
CA TRP A 64 1.61 -12.59 -6.35
C TRP A 64 1.00 -13.92 -6.77
N ALA A 65 0.55 -14.07 -8.03
CA ALA A 65 0.07 -15.34 -8.57
C ALA A 65 1.18 -16.41 -8.55
N ALA A 66 2.39 -16.07 -9.01
CA ALA A 66 3.53 -16.98 -8.96
C ALA A 66 3.92 -17.36 -7.52
N ARG A 67 3.85 -16.39 -6.58
CA ARG A 67 4.12 -16.67 -5.16
C ARG A 67 3.05 -17.57 -4.52
N ALA A 68 1.79 -17.41 -4.89
CA ALA A 68 0.71 -18.27 -4.40
C ALA A 68 0.84 -19.73 -4.89
N GLU A 69 1.26 -19.94 -6.13
CA GLU A 69 1.60 -21.27 -6.64
C GLU A 69 2.76 -21.90 -5.85
N GLN A 70 3.86 -21.18 -5.67
CA GLN A 70 5.01 -21.66 -4.90
C GLN A 70 4.66 -21.94 -3.43
N TRP A 71 3.80 -21.11 -2.83
CA TRP A 71 3.30 -21.33 -1.47
C TRP A 71 2.51 -22.63 -1.36
N HIS A 72 1.62 -22.90 -2.34
CA HIS A 72 0.87 -24.14 -2.41
C HIS A 72 1.79 -25.36 -2.54
N GLU A 73 2.77 -25.33 -3.44
CA GLU A 73 3.77 -26.39 -3.61
C GLU A 73 4.59 -26.65 -2.33
N SER A 74 4.76 -25.64 -1.49
CA SER A 74 5.47 -25.71 -0.21
C SER A 74 4.59 -26.14 0.97
N GLY A 75 3.33 -26.58 0.71
CA GLY A 75 2.40 -27.04 1.74
C GLY A 75 1.38 -26.00 2.19
N GLY A 76 1.27 -24.87 1.49
CA GLY A 76 0.18 -23.92 1.65
C GLY A 76 -1.17 -24.50 1.19
N ARG A 77 -2.25 -23.75 1.43
CA ARG A 77 -3.60 -24.19 1.07
C ARG A 77 -3.85 -24.09 -0.44
N GLU A 78 -4.82 -23.28 -0.85
CA GLU A 78 -5.16 -23.13 -2.27
C GLU A 78 -4.12 -22.31 -3.03
N PRO A 79 -3.82 -22.61 -4.32
CA PRO A 79 -2.84 -21.93 -5.13
C PRO A 79 -3.39 -20.62 -5.74
N ASP A 80 -4.01 -19.78 -4.91
CA ASP A 80 -4.55 -18.49 -5.34
C ASP A 80 -4.13 -17.35 -4.40
N ILE A 81 -4.05 -16.16 -4.95
CA ILE A 81 -3.59 -14.96 -4.25
C ILE A 81 -4.45 -14.69 -3.01
N ARG A 82 -5.77 -14.80 -3.14
CA ARG A 82 -6.70 -14.48 -2.05
C ARG A 82 -6.47 -15.37 -0.83
N SER A 83 -6.31 -16.69 -1.05
CA SER A 83 -6.04 -17.66 0.02
C SER A 83 -4.71 -17.40 0.70
N MET A 84 -3.66 -17.05 -0.06
CA MET A 84 -2.35 -16.70 0.49
C MET A 84 -2.42 -15.40 1.30
N ILE A 85 -3.03 -14.36 0.76
CA ILE A 85 -3.18 -13.06 1.45
C ILE A 85 -4.05 -13.22 2.71
N ALA A 86 -5.18 -13.94 2.64
CA ALA A 86 -5.99 -14.21 3.81
C ALA A 86 -5.18 -14.94 4.89
N HIS A 87 -4.35 -15.92 4.53
CA HIS A 87 -3.49 -16.61 5.50
C HIS A 87 -2.54 -15.66 6.24
N LEU A 88 -1.99 -14.66 5.56
CA LEU A 88 -1.01 -13.73 6.13
C LEU A 88 -1.68 -12.62 6.99
N TYR A 89 -2.89 -12.21 6.63
CA TYR A 89 -3.56 -11.06 7.24
C TYR A 89 -4.69 -11.44 8.22
N GLU A 90 -5.08 -12.71 8.30
CA GLU A 90 -6.07 -13.17 9.26
C GLU A 90 -5.43 -13.62 10.60
N PRO A 91 -6.06 -13.36 11.73
CA PRO A 91 -7.22 -12.48 11.91
C PRO A 91 -6.85 -11.00 11.78
N PRO A 92 -7.82 -10.12 11.45
CA PRO A 92 -7.58 -8.68 11.44
C PRO A 92 -7.18 -8.22 12.85
N ARG A 93 -6.09 -7.44 12.91
CA ARG A 93 -5.51 -6.94 14.15
C ARG A 93 -4.87 -5.56 13.94
N PRO A 94 -4.81 -4.69 14.97
CA PRO A 94 -4.30 -3.34 14.83
C PRO A 94 -2.85 -3.27 14.31
N GLU A 95 -2.02 -4.25 14.67
CA GLU A 95 -0.60 -4.32 14.31
C GLU A 95 -0.35 -4.50 12.80
N LEU A 96 -1.37 -4.86 12.03
CA LEU A 96 -1.28 -4.90 10.57
C LEU A 96 -1.16 -3.51 9.95
N VAL A 97 -1.67 -2.48 10.63
CA VAL A 97 -1.66 -1.09 10.17
C VAL A 97 -0.48 -0.36 10.81
N ARG A 98 0.31 0.30 9.96
CA ARG A 98 1.46 1.10 10.41
C ARG A 98 1.02 2.24 11.34
N GLU A 99 1.70 2.38 12.48
CA GLU A 99 1.40 3.47 13.42
C GLU A 99 1.67 4.84 12.79
N GLN A 100 2.69 4.94 11.94
CA GLN A 100 3.01 6.16 11.20
C GLN A 100 1.87 6.56 10.24
N ALA A 101 1.22 5.58 9.59
CA ALA A 101 0.05 5.84 8.74
C ALA A 101 -1.12 6.37 9.55
N ARG A 102 -1.42 5.76 10.71
CA ARG A 102 -2.45 6.26 11.64
C ARG A 102 -2.16 7.68 12.09
N ALA A 103 -0.90 7.95 12.46
CA ALA A 103 -0.47 9.27 12.88
C ALA A 103 -0.61 10.29 11.75
N LEU A 104 -0.18 9.95 10.54
CA LEU A 104 -0.29 10.82 9.37
C LEU A 104 -1.74 11.14 9.02
N VAL A 105 -2.63 10.14 8.98
CA VAL A 105 -4.07 10.34 8.71
C VAL A 105 -4.70 11.23 9.76
N ARG A 106 -4.46 10.97 11.04
CA ARG A 106 -4.98 11.78 12.15
C ARG A 106 -4.53 13.23 12.05
N ASP A 107 -3.23 13.46 11.81
CA ASP A 107 -2.64 14.81 11.79
C ASP A 107 -3.08 15.58 10.52
N ALA A 108 -3.19 14.92 9.37
CA ALA A 108 -3.73 15.50 8.15
C ALA A 108 -5.18 15.95 8.33
N ARG A 109 -6.04 15.10 8.91
CA ARG A 109 -7.43 15.45 9.21
C ARG A 109 -7.56 16.58 10.23
N ALA A 110 -6.72 16.57 11.26
CA ALA A 110 -6.67 17.65 12.26
C ALA A 110 -6.26 19.00 11.63
N ALA A 111 -5.44 18.98 10.59
CA ALA A 111 -5.06 20.16 9.81
C ALA A 111 -6.12 20.56 8.76
N GLY A 112 -7.20 19.78 8.61
CA GLY A 112 -8.27 20.04 7.64
C GLY A 112 -8.00 19.52 6.23
N HIS A 113 -7.02 18.64 6.06
CA HIS A 113 -6.75 17.99 4.78
C HIS A 113 -7.71 16.81 4.57
N PRO A 114 -8.44 16.74 3.44
CA PRO A 114 -9.13 15.52 3.04
C PRO A 114 -8.16 14.36 2.88
N VAL A 115 -8.60 13.15 3.26
CA VAL A 115 -7.79 11.94 3.18
C VAL A 115 -8.48 10.87 2.35
N GLY A 116 -7.77 10.31 1.37
CA GLY A 116 -8.25 9.21 0.54
C GLY A 116 -7.34 8.00 0.58
N ILE A 117 -7.93 6.83 0.38
CA ILE A 117 -7.23 5.58 0.05
C ILE A 117 -7.49 5.28 -1.43
N LEU A 118 -6.42 5.00 -2.18
CA LEU A 118 -6.46 4.59 -3.58
C LEU A 118 -5.76 3.24 -3.74
N THR A 119 -6.52 2.17 -3.81
CA THR A 119 -6.00 0.80 -3.82
C THR A 119 -6.44 0.02 -5.05
N ASN A 120 -5.67 -1.01 -5.42
CA ASN A 120 -6.03 -1.89 -6.53
C ASN A 120 -6.94 -3.05 -6.10
N ASP A 121 -6.76 -3.60 -4.90
CA ASP A 121 -7.20 -4.96 -4.61
C ASP A 121 -7.80 -5.16 -3.20
N LEU A 122 -8.26 -4.11 -2.52
CA LEU A 122 -8.74 -4.22 -1.14
C LEU A 122 -9.85 -5.28 -1.01
N ARG A 123 -10.95 -5.15 -1.77
CA ARG A 123 -12.08 -6.09 -1.74
C ARG A 123 -11.85 -7.36 -2.55
N ALA A 124 -10.85 -7.38 -3.42
CA ALA A 124 -10.45 -8.62 -4.09
C ALA A 124 -9.81 -9.62 -3.11
N PHE A 125 -9.07 -9.13 -2.11
CA PHE A 125 -8.27 -9.97 -1.22
C PHE A 125 -8.84 -10.08 0.20
N HIS A 126 -9.59 -9.08 0.68
CA HIS A 126 -10.14 -9.06 2.02
C HIS A 126 -11.67 -9.08 2.02
N SER A 127 -12.25 -9.73 3.03
CA SER A 127 -13.70 -9.73 3.25
C SER A 127 -14.18 -8.38 3.81
N GLU A 128 -15.47 -8.06 3.61
CA GLU A 128 -16.06 -6.84 4.21
C GLU A 128 -15.91 -6.85 5.74
N GLU A 129 -16.10 -8.02 6.40
CA GLU A 129 -15.93 -8.15 7.84
C GLU A 129 -14.49 -7.84 8.28
N TRP A 130 -13.50 -8.23 7.48
CA TRP A 130 -12.09 -7.91 7.74
C TRP A 130 -11.86 -6.40 7.60
N ILE A 131 -12.37 -5.79 6.50
CA ILE A 131 -12.21 -4.37 6.20
C ILE A 131 -12.82 -3.50 7.31
N GLU A 132 -14.02 -3.85 7.80
CA GLU A 132 -14.69 -3.14 8.89
C GLU A 132 -13.91 -3.13 10.21
N LYS A 133 -13.05 -4.12 10.43
CA LYS A 133 -12.18 -4.19 11.62
C LYS A 133 -10.87 -3.41 11.49
N ILE A 134 -10.55 -2.91 10.30
CA ILE A 134 -9.37 -2.07 10.05
C ILE A 134 -9.79 -0.60 10.18
N GLU A 135 -9.68 -0.07 11.39
CA GLU A 135 -10.20 1.25 11.79
C GLU A 135 -9.81 2.39 10.83
N ILE A 136 -8.57 2.40 10.33
CA ILE A 136 -8.07 3.45 9.44
C ILE A 136 -8.90 3.59 8.15
N VAL A 137 -9.57 2.52 7.70
CA VAL A 137 -10.48 2.57 6.53
C VAL A 137 -11.71 3.42 6.84
N GLY A 138 -12.18 3.41 8.09
CA GLY A 138 -13.27 4.27 8.57
C GLY A 138 -12.84 5.71 8.89
N ASP A 139 -11.53 5.94 9.04
CA ASP A 139 -10.98 7.26 9.38
C ASP A 139 -10.70 8.15 8.15
N VAL A 140 -10.78 7.61 6.93
CA VAL A 140 -10.58 8.38 5.70
C VAL A 140 -11.90 8.87 5.11
N ASP A 141 -11.83 9.93 4.28
CA ASP A 141 -13.03 10.52 3.67
C ASP A 141 -13.50 9.75 2.44
N VAL A 142 -12.56 9.11 1.72
CA VAL A 142 -12.85 8.38 0.47
C VAL A 142 -11.96 7.14 0.37
N VAL A 143 -12.56 6.02 -0.06
CA VAL A 143 -11.83 4.82 -0.51
C VAL A 143 -12.20 4.56 -1.97
N VAL A 144 -11.20 4.51 -2.84
CA VAL A 144 -11.33 4.08 -4.24
C VAL A 144 -10.59 2.76 -4.41
N ASP A 145 -11.34 1.71 -4.70
CA ASP A 145 -10.85 0.34 -4.85
C ASP A 145 -10.96 -0.10 -6.32
N GLY A 146 -9.83 -0.28 -6.97
CA GLY A 146 -9.76 -0.65 -8.38
C GLY A 146 -10.46 -1.95 -8.71
N SER A 147 -10.49 -2.91 -7.78
CA SER A 147 -11.21 -4.17 -7.97
C SER A 147 -12.72 -4.00 -8.07
N VAL A 148 -13.26 -2.92 -7.49
CA VAL A 148 -14.69 -2.55 -7.55
C VAL A 148 -14.97 -1.65 -8.74
N GLU A 149 -14.08 -0.69 -9.02
CA GLU A 149 -14.26 0.30 -10.08
C GLU A 149 -13.97 -0.26 -11.49
N GLY A 150 -13.38 -1.46 -11.60
CA GLY A 150 -13.02 -2.08 -12.87
C GLY A 150 -11.80 -1.47 -13.56
N HIS A 151 -11.06 -0.63 -12.86
CA HIS A 151 -9.82 -0.01 -13.31
C HIS A 151 -8.76 -0.15 -12.22
N LEU A 152 -7.51 -0.41 -12.60
CA LEU A 152 -6.40 -0.54 -11.65
C LEU A 152 -5.39 0.61 -11.87
N LYS A 153 -4.71 1.05 -10.82
CA LYS A 153 -3.52 1.87 -10.97
C LYS A 153 -2.51 1.14 -11.88
N PRO A 154 -1.84 1.79 -12.79
CA PRO A 154 -1.77 3.24 -13.00
C PRO A 154 -2.79 3.82 -14.01
N ALA A 155 -3.94 3.17 -14.28
CA ALA A 155 -4.92 3.71 -15.22
C ALA A 155 -5.44 5.08 -14.76
N PRO A 156 -5.42 6.13 -15.61
CA PRO A 156 -5.82 7.50 -15.27
C PRO A 156 -7.20 7.61 -14.63
N ARG A 157 -8.14 6.75 -15.06
CA ARG A 157 -9.53 6.77 -14.56
C ARG A 157 -9.62 6.57 -13.05
N LEU A 158 -8.71 5.80 -12.45
CA LEU A 158 -8.76 5.55 -11.01
C LEU A 158 -8.39 6.81 -10.21
N TYR A 159 -7.38 7.56 -10.67
CA TYR A 159 -6.98 8.84 -10.07
C TYR A 159 -8.05 9.92 -10.29
N GLU A 160 -8.73 9.91 -11.45
CA GLU A 160 -9.83 10.81 -11.76
C GLU A 160 -11.01 10.58 -10.79
N LEU A 161 -11.42 9.32 -10.57
CA LEU A 161 -12.46 8.95 -9.61
C LEU A 161 -12.13 9.43 -8.19
N LEU A 162 -10.88 9.29 -7.78
CA LEU A 162 -10.44 9.79 -6.48
C LEU A 162 -10.55 11.31 -6.39
N SER A 163 -10.05 12.03 -7.42
CA SER A 163 -10.14 13.49 -7.53
C SER A 163 -11.59 13.98 -7.45
N GLU A 164 -12.48 13.35 -8.23
CA GLU A 164 -13.91 13.65 -8.23
C GLU A 164 -14.55 13.46 -6.84
N ARG A 165 -14.24 12.36 -6.15
CA ARG A 165 -14.85 12.02 -4.86
C ARG A 165 -14.29 12.83 -3.70
N LEU A 166 -13.00 13.17 -3.73
CA LEU A 166 -12.38 14.07 -2.75
C LEU A 166 -12.73 15.54 -3.00
N GLY A 167 -13.14 15.89 -4.23
CA GLY A 167 -13.42 17.27 -4.61
C GLY A 167 -12.17 18.13 -4.71
N VAL A 168 -11.02 17.56 -5.05
CA VAL A 168 -9.72 18.25 -5.13
C VAL A 168 -9.08 18.06 -6.50
N CYS A 169 -8.28 19.04 -6.95
CA CYS A 169 -7.52 18.92 -8.18
C CYS A 169 -6.28 18.05 -7.98
N TYR A 170 -5.74 17.48 -9.06
CA TYR A 170 -4.54 16.64 -9.02
C TYR A 170 -3.35 17.33 -8.34
N ALA A 171 -3.09 18.62 -8.66
CA ALA A 171 -1.98 19.37 -8.09
C ALA A 171 -2.13 19.65 -6.58
N ASP A 172 -3.32 19.44 -6.03
CA ASP A 172 -3.61 19.66 -4.60
C ASP A 172 -3.52 18.34 -3.78
N MET A 173 -3.18 17.24 -4.41
CA MET A 173 -2.97 15.95 -3.75
C MET A 173 -1.50 15.72 -3.42
N VAL A 174 -1.23 14.89 -2.40
CA VAL A 174 0.03 14.16 -2.22
C VAL A 174 -0.31 12.68 -2.20
N PHE A 175 0.25 11.93 -3.15
CA PHE A 175 0.04 10.49 -3.28
C PHE A 175 1.26 9.71 -2.78
N LEU A 176 1.04 8.71 -1.94
CA LEU A 176 2.06 7.81 -1.38
C LEU A 176 1.75 6.38 -1.80
N ASP A 177 2.69 5.73 -2.52
CA ASP A 177 2.52 4.37 -3.06
C ASP A 177 3.90 3.69 -3.18
N ASP A 178 3.99 2.38 -2.93
CA ASP A 178 5.24 1.62 -2.99
C ASP A 178 5.57 1.10 -4.40
N GLN A 179 4.63 1.24 -5.36
CA GLN A 179 4.82 0.81 -6.74
C GLN A 179 5.25 1.98 -7.63
N THR A 180 6.46 1.89 -8.18
CA THR A 180 7.01 2.94 -9.06
C THR A 180 6.17 3.19 -10.32
N THR A 181 5.47 2.18 -10.81
CA THR A 181 4.53 2.31 -11.95
C THR A 181 3.32 3.17 -11.59
N ASN A 182 2.80 3.06 -10.38
CA ASN A 182 1.68 3.86 -9.89
C ASN A 182 2.10 5.31 -9.67
N ILE A 183 3.28 5.51 -9.08
CA ILE A 183 3.88 6.84 -8.89
C ILE A 183 4.03 7.55 -10.23
N ARG A 184 4.62 6.90 -11.24
CA ARG A 184 4.76 7.49 -12.59
C ARG A 184 3.41 7.85 -13.21
N GLY A 185 2.41 6.96 -13.09
CA GLY A 185 1.06 7.24 -13.61
C GLY A 185 0.41 8.45 -12.92
N ALA A 186 0.62 8.64 -11.63
CA ALA A 186 0.15 9.81 -10.89
C ALA A 186 0.90 11.09 -11.32
N GLU A 187 2.22 11.03 -11.44
CA GLU A 187 3.07 12.15 -11.88
C GLU A 187 2.74 12.63 -13.30
N GLU A 188 2.44 11.70 -14.23
CA GLU A 188 1.99 12.03 -15.59
C GLU A 188 0.68 12.83 -15.60
N LEU A 189 -0.15 12.68 -14.58
CA LEU A 189 -1.38 13.47 -14.37
C LEU A 189 -1.14 14.78 -13.60
N GLY A 190 0.09 15.02 -13.14
CA GLY A 190 0.45 16.20 -12.34
C GLY A 190 0.11 16.07 -10.84
N ILE A 191 -0.03 14.85 -10.33
CA ILE A 191 -0.21 14.58 -8.90
C ILE A 191 1.17 14.55 -8.22
N PRO A 192 1.47 15.44 -7.26
CA PRO A 192 2.64 15.32 -6.40
C PRO A 192 2.67 13.95 -5.72
N SER A 193 3.74 13.19 -5.91
CA SER A 193 3.82 11.81 -5.47
C SER A 193 5.10 11.53 -4.70
N VAL A 194 5.02 10.63 -3.73
CA VAL A 194 6.16 10.13 -2.95
C VAL A 194 6.19 8.61 -3.11
N TRP A 195 7.32 8.08 -3.53
CA TRP A 195 7.53 6.65 -3.52
C TRP A 195 7.76 6.16 -2.09
N PHE A 196 6.97 5.16 -1.67
CA PHE A 196 7.07 4.58 -0.34
C PHE A 196 8.16 3.52 -0.32
N ASP A 197 9.23 3.79 0.42
CA ASP A 197 10.29 2.81 0.67
C ASP A 197 9.91 1.94 1.88
N VAL A 198 9.58 0.67 1.61
CA VAL A 198 9.26 -0.30 2.67
C VAL A 198 10.46 -0.53 3.60
N GLY A 199 11.68 -0.35 3.10
CA GLY A 199 12.91 -0.44 3.89
C GLY A 199 13.21 0.78 4.75
N ASP A 200 12.64 1.96 4.39
CA ASP A 200 12.78 3.22 5.13
C ASP A 200 11.45 4.00 5.13
N PRO A 201 10.40 3.47 5.79
CA PRO A 201 9.09 4.09 5.82
C PRO A 201 9.09 5.48 6.48
N ASP A 202 9.93 5.71 7.49
CA ASP A 202 9.97 6.97 8.23
C ASP A 202 10.37 8.15 7.33
N THR A 203 11.35 7.97 6.45
CA THR A 203 11.73 8.98 5.46
C THR A 203 10.59 9.27 4.49
N SER A 204 9.89 8.26 4.02
CA SER A 204 8.75 8.40 3.11
C SER A 204 7.60 9.21 3.74
N TYR A 205 7.23 8.90 4.98
CA TYR A 205 6.21 9.66 5.70
C TYR A 205 6.65 11.10 6.01
N ALA A 206 7.92 11.32 6.36
CA ALA A 206 8.44 12.66 6.63
C ALA A 206 8.37 13.55 5.38
N GLU A 207 8.60 12.99 4.19
CA GLU A 207 8.46 13.72 2.93
C GLU A 207 7.00 14.11 2.65
N VAL A 208 6.05 13.20 2.85
CA VAL A 208 4.61 13.50 2.72
C VAL A 208 4.19 14.60 3.70
N ARG A 209 4.61 14.51 4.98
CA ARG A 209 4.34 15.55 5.98
C ARG A 209 4.86 16.92 5.54
N LYS A 210 6.08 16.97 5.01
CA LYS A 210 6.67 18.21 4.49
C LYS A 210 5.86 18.81 3.34
N LEU A 211 5.41 17.98 2.39
CA LEU A 211 4.60 18.44 1.25
C LEU A 211 3.24 18.99 1.71
N LEU A 212 2.62 18.38 2.71
CA LEU A 212 1.35 18.84 3.30
C LEU A 212 1.52 19.99 4.30
N GLY A 213 2.76 20.41 4.63
CA GLY A 213 3.00 21.44 5.64
C GLY A 213 2.68 20.99 7.07
N LEU A 214 2.65 19.68 7.32
CA LEU A 214 2.44 19.10 8.65
C LEU A 214 3.74 19.14 9.48
N PRO A 215 3.65 19.22 10.81
CA PRO A 215 4.83 19.12 11.67
C PRO A 215 5.46 17.71 11.55
N PRO A 216 6.78 17.58 11.80
CA PRO A 216 7.40 16.28 11.95
C PRO A 216 6.65 15.40 12.94
N GLU A 217 6.66 14.09 12.70
CA GLU A 217 6.09 13.15 13.67
C GLU A 217 6.87 13.23 14.99
N VAL A 218 6.15 13.38 16.10
CA VAL A 218 6.76 13.33 17.44
C VAL A 218 6.76 11.87 17.87
N PRO A 219 7.93 11.25 18.06
CA PRO A 219 7.98 9.87 18.57
C PRO A 219 7.23 9.79 19.89
N ARG A 220 6.29 8.88 19.99
CA ARG A 220 5.66 8.56 21.28
C ARG A 220 6.68 7.78 22.10
N GLY A 221 7.14 8.39 23.17
CA GLY A 221 8.03 7.77 24.15
C GLY A 221 7.40 6.57 24.86
#